data_b9b31071421c962047f5387bc15ef540
#
_entry.id   b9b31071421c962047f5387bc15ef540
#
_cell.length_a   1.000
_cell.length_b   1.000
_cell.length_c   1.000
_cell.angle_alpha   90.00
_cell.angle_beta   90.00
_cell.angle_gamma   90.00
#
_symmetry.space_group_name_H-M   'P 1'
#
loop_
_entity.id
_entity.type
_entity.pdbx_description
1 polymer ?
#
loop_
_entity_poly.entity_id
_entity_poly.type
_entity_poly.pdbx_seq_one_letter_code
_entity_poly.pdbx_strand_id
1 'polypeptide(L)'
;MADNYLKKALRGVFQELNDYIGEHNARRFEEGGLRIEKQVLKIAGQTALFLADLPFPITATTDLDIVVTLPYAVQVKLRELLKKFGIVLDPDGRLVWMPPDTVYHPYFDSTWVQALYADPEAVMLSKYKFNRPDDRKLLQTYAQYFPGFETAVAKAGLKRSR
;
A
#
# COMPACT_ATOMS: atom_id res chain seq x y z
N MET A 1 19.35 -5.40 0.40
CA MET A 1 19.12 -6.11 1.67
C MET A 1 17.93 -5.58 2.47
N ALA A 2 17.81 -4.28 2.66
CA ALA A 2 16.65 -3.68 3.34
C ALA A 2 15.31 -4.01 2.64
N ASP A 3 15.30 -4.04 1.32
CA ASP A 3 14.13 -4.33 0.50
C ASP A 3 13.58 -5.74 0.74
N ASN A 4 14.45 -6.73 0.84
CA ASN A 4 14.05 -8.11 1.12
C ASN A 4 13.46 -8.27 2.52
N TYR A 5 13.96 -7.53 3.49
CA TYR A 5 13.45 -7.56 4.85
C TYR A 5 12.00 -7.04 4.90
N LEU A 6 11.75 -5.88 4.31
CA LEU A 6 10.42 -5.28 4.28
C LEU A 6 9.40 -6.18 3.56
N LYS A 7 9.75 -6.69 2.39
CA LYS A 7 8.89 -7.62 1.63
C LYS A 7 8.55 -8.86 2.44
N LYS A 8 9.55 -9.47 3.06
CA LYS A 8 9.35 -10.66 3.90
C LYS A 8 8.50 -10.36 5.13
N ALA A 9 8.75 -9.22 5.79
CA ALA A 9 7.98 -8.78 6.95
C ALA A 9 6.51 -8.57 6.59
N LEU A 10 6.21 -7.89 5.48
CA LEU A 10 4.85 -7.67 5.02
C LEU A 10 4.12 -8.97 4.67
N ARG A 11 4.80 -9.92 4.01
CA ARG A 11 4.20 -11.23 3.73
C ARG A 11 3.84 -11.96 5.02
N GLY A 12 4.71 -11.92 6.01
CA GLY A 12 4.47 -12.51 7.32
C GLY A 12 3.27 -11.85 8.03
N VAL A 13 3.20 -10.52 7.99
CA VAL A 13 2.07 -9.77 8.56
C VAL A 13 0.76 -10.14 7.88
N PHE A 14 0.72 -10.21 6.56
CA PHE A 14 -0.51 -10.56 5.82
C PHE A 14 -0.92 -12.01 6.07
N GLN A 15 0.04 -12.92 6.21
CA GLN A 15 -0.26 -14.31 6.57
C GLN A 15 -0.86 -14.41 7.97
N GLU A 16 -0.28 -13.73 8.96
CA GLU A 16 -0.80 -13.70 10.31
C GLU A 16 -2.19 -13.04 10.38
N LEU A 17 -2.41 -11.98 9.61
CA LEU A 17 -3.73 -11.35 9.51
C LEU A 17 -4.76 -12.32 8.90
N ASN A 18 -4.37 -13.04 7.86
CA ASN A 18 -5.21 -14.08 7.25
C ASN A 18 -5.61 -15.16 8.26
N ASP A 19 -4.64 -15.64 9.05
CA ASP A 19 -4.87 -16.65 10.07
C ASP A 19 -5.80 -16.12 11.16
N TYR A 20 -5.60 -14.89 11.61
CA TYR A 20 -6.47 -14.22 12.58
C TYR A 20 -7.92 -14.14 12.10
N ILE A 21 -8.15 -13.73 10.86
CA ILE A 21 -9.50 -13.65 10.28
C ILE A 21 -10.13 -15.03 10.17
N GLY A 22 -9.34 -16.03 9.74
CA GLY A 22 -9.79 -17.42 9.66
C GLY A 22 -10.24 -17.98 11.00
N GLU A 23 -9.45 -17.75 12.05
CA GLU A 23 -9.79 -18.17 13.42
C GLU A 23 -11.01 -17.43 13.95
N HIS A 24 -11.09 -16.12 13.72
CA HIS A 24 -12.25 -15.30 14.09
C HIS A 24 -13.52 -15.85 13.42
N ASN A 25 -13.47 -16.14 12.14
CA ASN A 25 -14.61 -16.65 11.37
C ASN A 25 -15.03 -18.04 11.81
N ALA A 26 -14.07 -18.92 12.15
CA ALA A 26 -14.36 -20.24 12.67
C ALA A 26 -15.11 -20.16 14.01
N ARG A 27 -14.66 -19.32 14.93
CA ARG A 27 -15.35 -19.08 16.20
C ARG A 27 -16.74 -18.50 16.02
N ARG A 28 -16.89 -17.53 15.13
CA ARG A 28 -18.18 -16.87 14.84
C ARG A 28 -19.17 -17.82 14.16
N PHE A 29 -18.70 -18.74 13.36
CA PHE A 29 -19.54 -19.78 12.79
C PHE A 29 -20.19 -20.63 13.87
N GLU A 30 -19.43 -21.05 14.87
CA GLU A 30 -19.91 -21.85 16.01
C GLU A 30 -20.87 -21.05 16.91
N GLU A 31 -20.59 -19.78 17.13
CA GLU A 31 -21.34 -18.89 18.04
C GLU A 31 -22.51 -18.16 17.38
N GLY A 32 -22.67 -18.26 16.04
CA GLY A 32 -23.72 -17.58 15.29
C GLY A 32 -23.49 -16.08 15.09
N GLY A 33 -22.25 -15.59 15.24
CA GLY A 33 -21.91 -14.18 15.06
C GLY A 33 -21.57 -13.79 13.63
N LEU A 34 -21.27 -12.49 13.42
CA LEU A 34 -20.87 -11.96 12.13
C LEU A 34 -19.46 -12.37 11.76
N ARG A 35 -19.27 -12.77 10.51
CA ARG A 35 -17.97 -13.07 9.94
C ARG A 35 -17.31 -11.81 9.40
N ILE A 36 -15.98 -11.84 9.31
CA ILE A 36 -15.19 -10.86 8.56
C ILE A 36 -15.03 -11.40 7.13
N GLU A 37 -15.43 -10.62 6.15
CA GLU A 37 -15.25 -10.95 4.74
C GLU A 37 -13.77 -10.92 4.35
N LYS A 38 -13.44 -11.52 3.20
CA LYS A 38 -12.09 -11.43 2.63
C LYS A 38 -11.71 -9.97 2.45
N GLN A 39 -10.56 -9.58 3.01
CA GLN A 39 -10.06 -8.22 2.94
C GLN A 39 -9.12 -8.06 1.75
N VAL A 40 -9.36 -7.02 0.96
CA VAL A 40 -8.48 -6.60 -0.12
C VAL A 40 -7.75 -5.34 0.33
N LEU A 41 -6.44 -5.47 0.55
CA LEU A 41 -5.58 -4.38 1.01
C LEU A 41 -4.92 -3.74 -0.21
N LYS A 42 -5.27 -2.49 -0.50
CA LYS A 42 -4.67 -1.72 -1.61
C LYS A 42 -3.60 -0.80 -1.06
N ILE A 43 -2.36 -1.14 -1.32
CA ILE A 43 -1.17 -0.44 -0.82
C ILE A 43 -0.77 0.66 -1.79
N ALA A 44 -0.60 1.87 -1.28
CA ALA A 44 -0.12 3.04 -2.02
C ALA A 44 1.18 3.57 -1.41
N GLY A 45 1.58 4.76 -1.80
CA GLY A 45 2.71 5.48 -1.23
C GLY A 45 4.06 4.81 -1.47
N GLN A 46 5.01 5.13 -0.60
CA GLN A 46 6.41 4.68 -0.73
C GLN A 46 6.53 3.15 -0.67
N THR A 47 5.72 2.48 0.15
CA THR A 47 5.73 1.03 0.26
C THR A 47 5.35 0.36 -1.07
N ALA A 48 4.39 0.91 -1.80
CA ALA A 48 4.03 0.39 -3.12
C ALA A 48 5.21 0.45 -4.10
N LEU A 49 6.00 1.52 -4.06
CA LEU A 49 7.20 1.66 -4.88
C LEU A 49 8.26 0.61 -4.54
N PHE A 50 8.41 0.27 -3.25
CA PHE A 50 9.28 -0.82 -2.83
C PHE A 50 8.87 -2.16 -3.43
N LEU A 51 7.58 -2.44 -3.41
CA LEU A 51 7.05 -3.72 -3.89
C LEU A 51 7.14 -3.86 -5.41
N ALA A 52 7.26 -2.75 -6.13
CA ALA A 52 7.27 -2.70 -7.58
C ALA A 52 8.64 -3.00 -8.23
N ASP A 53 9.71 -3.14 -7.45
CA ASP A 53 11.07 -3.41 -7.96
C ASP A 53 11.53 -2.43 -9.04
N LEU A 54 11.57 -1.14 -8.71
CA LEU A 54 12.01 -0.09 -9.62
C LEU A 54 13.52 -0.20 -9.95
N PRO A 55 13.96 0.29 -11.14
CA PRO A 55 15.35 0.18 -11.58
C PRO A 55 16.32 1.15 -10.88
N PHE A 56 15.88 1.82 -9.83
CA PHE A 56 16.68 2.72 -9.00
C PHE A 56 16.28 2.54 -7.53
N PRO A 57 17.18 2.88 -6.58
CA PRO A 57 16.88 2.68 -5.17
C PRO A 57 15.78 3.62 -4.67
N ILE A 58 14.93 3.08 -3.81
CA ILE A 58 13.85 3.80 -3.13
C ILE A 58 14.23 3.94 -1.65
N THR A 59 14.08 5.14 -1.10
CA THR A 59 14.30 5.37 0.33
C THR A 59 13.31 4.57 1.17
N ALA A 60 13.80 3.86 2.17
CA ALA A 60 12.97 3.08 3.08
C ALA A 60 11.95 3.96 3.81
N THR A 61 10.77 3.42 4.02
CA THR A 61 9.70 4.05 4.79
C THR A 61 9.26 3.15 5.91
N THR A 62 8.77 3.76 6.99
CA THR A 62 8.14 3.05 8.10
C THR A 62 6.63 3.11 8.04
N ASP A 63 6.05 3.81 7.07
CA ASP A 63 4.60 4.01 6.94
C ASP A 63 4.02 3.08 5.88
N LEU A 64 2.86 2.50 6.19
CA LEU A 64 2.06 1.72 5.25
C LEU A 64 0.75 2.46 4.98
N ASP A 65 0.55 2.85 3.73
CA ASP A 65 -0.66 3.50 3.25
C ASP A 65 -1.60 2.47 2.63
N ILE A 66 -2.78 2.28 3.22
CA ILE A 66 -3.85 1.44 2.69
C ILE A 66 -4.99 2.37 2.24
N VAL A 67 -5.29 2.36 0.93
CA VAL A 67 -6.25 3.30 0.32
C VAL A 67 -7.71 2.80 0.36
N VAL A 68 -8.00 1.79 1.15
CA VAL A 68 -9.35 1.28 1.39
C VAL A 68 -9.71 1.40 2.87
N THR A 69 -11.00 1.51 3.16
CA THR A 69 -11.49 1.47 4.54
C THR A 69 -11.53 0.02 5.01
N LEU A 70 -10.89 -0.26 6.15
CA LEU A 70 -10.88 -1.57 6.77
C LEU A 70 -11.84 -1.60 7.97
N PRO A 71 -12.48 -2.75 8.25
CA PRO A 71 -13.20 -2.93 9.50
C PRO A 71 -12.30 -2.65 10.72
N TYR A 72 -12.86 -2.11 11.78
CA TYR A 72 -12.10 -1.70 12.96
C TYR A 72 -11.24 -2.85 13.53
N ALA A 73 -11.82 -4.03 13.68
CA ALA A 73 -11.09 -5.19 14.20
C ALA A 73 -9.88 -5.56 13.32
N VAL A 74 -10.02 -5.45 12.00
CA VAL A 74 -8.93 -5.70 11.05
C VAL A 74 -7.85 -4.62 11.17
N GLN A 75 -8.23 -3.35 11.29
CA GLN A 75 -7.28 -2.24 11.50
C GLN A 75 -6.45 -2.44 12.77
N VAL A 76 -7.11 -2.77 13.87
CA VAL A 76 -6.44 -2.97 15.17
C VAL A 76 -5.43 -4.11 15.07
N LYS A 77 -5.83 -5.24 14.49
CA LYS A 77 -4.95 -6.41 14.34
C LYS A 77 -3.79 -6.12 13.38
N LEU A 78 -4.07 -5.50 12.26
CA LEU A 78 -3.03 -5.12 11.28
C LEU A 78 -1.99 -4.18 11.92
N ARG A 79 -2.45 -3.17 12.64
CA ARG A 79 -1.58 -2.22 13.36
C ARG A 79 -0.69 -2.92 14.38
N GLU A 80 -1.24 -3.86 15.14
CA GLU A 80 -0.51 -4.66 16.12
C GLU A 80 0.59 -5.50 15.45
N LEU A 81 0.27 -6.17 14.35
CA LEU A 81 1.21 -7.02 13.60
C LEU A 81 2.34 -6.19 12.95
N LEU A 82 2.02 -5.05 12.37
CA LEU A 82 2.99 -4.14 11.76
C LEU A 82 3.96 -3.56 12.79
N LYS A 83 3.47 -3.28 13.99
CA LYS A 83 4.28 -2.70 15.08
C LYS A 83 5.48 -3.58 15.44
N LYS A 84 5.38 -4.88 15.33
CA LYS A 84 6.48 -5.83 15.58
C LYS A 84 7.70 -5.58 14.67
N PHE A 85 7.47 -4.97 13.50
CA PHE A 85 8.50 -4.67 12.51
C PHE A 85 8.81 -3.18 12.42
N GLY A 86 8.30 -2.37 13.35
CA GLY A 86 8.49 -0.92 13.33
C GLY A 86 7.74 -0.21 12.21
N ILE A 87 6.70 -0.84 11.65
CA ILE A 87 5.89 -0.28 10.59
C ILE A 87 4.61 0.32 11.18
N VAL A 88 4.26 1.53 10.74
CA VAL A 88 3.08 2.25 11.18
C VAL A 88 2.03 2.22 10.09
N LEU A 89 0.82 1.76 10.42
CA LEU A 89 -0.33 1.91 9.53
C LEU A 89 -0.76 3.38 9.57
N ASP A 90 -0.66 4.07 8.43
CA ASP A 90 -1.10 5.46 8.33
C ASP A 90 -2.63 5.52 8.50
N PRO A 91 -3.13 6.23 9.53
CA PRO A 91 -4.57 6.33 9.76
C PRO A 91 -5.31 7.06 8.63
N ASP A 92 -4.60 7.89 7.88
CA ASP A 92 -5.14 8.69 6.77
C ASP A 92 -4.85 8.08 5.40
N GLY A 93 -4.32 6.87 5.34
CA GLY A 93 -4.00 6.17 4.08
C GLY A 93 -5.18 6.11 3.11
N ARG A 94 -6.39 5.92 3.62
CA ARG A 94 -7.63 5.93 2.84
C ARG A 94 -7.91 7.26 2.13
N LEU A 95 -7.30 8.36 2.59
CA LEU A 95 -7.47 9.71 2.04
C LEU A 95 -6.41 10.05 1.00
N VAL A 96 -5.45 9.17 0.78
CA VAL A 96 -4.43 9.35 -0.27
C VAL A 96 -5.14 9.35 -1.63
N TRP A 97 -4.97 10.44 -2.35
CA TRP A 97 -5.52 10.53 -3.70
C TRP A 97 -4.74 9.62 -4.66
N MET A 98 -5.46 8.84 -5.43
CA MET A 98 -4.91 8.04 -6.52
C MET A 98 -5.68 8.33 -7.80
N PRO A 99 -5.04 8.25 -8.98
CA PRO A 99 -5.75 8.37 -10.25
C PRO A 99 -6.93 7.38 -10.32
N PRO A 100 -8.09 7.79 -10.90
CA PRO A 100 -9.26 6.92 -10.96
C PRO A 100 -9.06 5.58 -11.67
N ASP A 101 -8.13 5.53 -12.61
CA ASP A 101 -7.80 4.36 -13.42
C ASP A 101 -6.59 3.60 -12.88
N THR A 102 -6.22 3.80 -11.62
CA THR A 102 -5.07 3.13 -11.00
C THR A 102 -5.18 1.62 -11.10
N VAL A 103 -4.15 1.01 -11.66
CA VAL A 103 -3.97 -0.45 -11.68
C VAL A 103 -3.27 -0.87 -10.39
N TYR A 104 -3.77 -1.94 -9.78
CA TYR A 104 -3.17 -2.56 -8.60
C TYR A 104 -2.63 -3.93 -8.97
N HIS A 105 -1.39 -4.22 -8.58
CA HIS A 105 -0.70 -5.46 -8.89
C HIS A 105 -0.76 -6.43 -7.71
N PRO A 106 -0.88 -7.73 -7.96
CA PRO A 106 -0.94 -8.73 -6.88
C PRO A 106 0.40 -8.83 -6.15
N TYR A 107 0.33 -8.92 -4.83
CA TYR A 107 1.49 -9.13 -3.98
C TYR A 107 1.34 -10.34 -3.06
N PHE A 108 0.18 -10.50 -2.45
CA PHE A 108 -0.15 -11.60 -1.55
C PHE A 108 -1.60 -11.99 -1.78
N ASP A 109 -1.89 -13.28 -1.80
CA ASP A 109 -3.28 -13.76 -1.88
C ASP A 109 -3.44 -15.02 -1.05
N SER A 110 -4.45 -15.02 -0.18
CA SER A 110 -4.84 -16.16 0.63
C SER A 110 -6.36 -16.18 0.81
N THR A 111 -6.85 -17.06 1.66
CA THR A 111 -8.30 -17.26 1.83
C THR A 111 -9.02 -15.98 2.28
N TRP A 112 -8.45 -15.23 3.23
CA TRP A 112 -9.11 -14.12 3.90
C TRP A 112 -8.42 -12.77 3.69
N VAL A 113 -7.22 -12.74 3.11
CA VAL A 113 -6.47 -11.51 2.83
C VAL A 113 -5.88 -11.58 1.43
N GLN A 114 -6.10 -10.54 0.66
CA GLN A 114 -5.40 -10.25 -0.58
C GLN A 114 -4.74 -8.87 -0.45
N ALA A 115 -3.45 -8.78 -0.75
CA ALA A 115 -2.73 -7.51 -0.78
C ALA A 115 -2.29 -7.21 -2.20
N LEU A 116 -2.60 -5.99 -2.63
CA LEU A 116 -2.24 -5.45 -3.94
C LEU A 116 -1.44 -4.16 -3.73
N TYR A 117 -0.50 -3.85 -4.62
CA TYR A 117 0.19 -2.57 -4.59
C TYR A 117 -0.12 -1.74 -5.84
N ALA A 118 -0.22 -0.44 -5.66
CA ALA A 118 -0.52 0.48 -6.75
C ALA A 118 0.63 0.50 -7.76
N ASP A 119 0.28 0.59 -9.03
CA ASP A 119 1.24 0.78 -10.11
C ASP A 119 2.14 2.00 -9.84
N PRO A 120 3.46 1.89 -10.07
CA PRO A 120 4.39 2.97 -9.76
C PRO A 120 4.04 4.30 -10.39
N GLU A 121 3.59 4.32 -11.65
CA GLU A 121 3.17 5.56 -12.31
C GLU A 121 2.04 6.24 -11.56
N ALA A 122 1.05 5.48 -11.09
CA ALA A 122 -0.07 6.01 -10.31
C ALA A 122 0.42 6.61 -8.98
N VAL A 123 1.34 5.95 -8.29
CA VAL A 123 1.95 6.47 -7.06
C VAL A 123 2.70 7.78 -7.35
N MET A 124 3.46 7.82 -8.42
CA MET A 124 4.22 9.02 -8.79
C MET A 124 3.31 10.19 -9.21
N LEU A 125 2.18 9.90 -9.87
CA LEU A 125 1.17 10.92 -10.17
C LEU A 125 0.56 11.50 -8.89
N SER A 126 0.27 10.66 -7.89
CA SER A 126 -0.17 11.11 -6.57
C SER A 126 0.86 12.01 -5.90
N LYS A 127 2.14 11.62 -5.89
CA LYS A 127 3.23 12.43 -5.34
C LYS A 127 3.42 13.75 -6.09
N TYR A 128 3.28 13.74 -7.39
CA TYR A 128 3.35 14.93 -8.21
C TYR A 128 2.24 15.93 -7.85
N LYS A 129 1.02 15.44 -7.70
CA LYS A 129 -0.14 16.27 -7.31
C LYS A 129 0.09 16.97 -5.98
N PHE A 130 0.57 16.25 -4.96
CA PHE A 130 0.81 16.80 -3.63
C PHE A 130 2.06 17.66 -3.54
N ASN A 131 3.04 17.44 -4.43
CA ASN A 131 4.26 18.25 -4.55
C ASN A 131 5.00 18.48 -3.22
N ARG A 132 5.12 17.43 -2.41
CA ARG A 132 5.88 17.51 -1.16
C ARG A 132 7.37 17.74 -1.46
N PRO A 133 8.07 18.60 -0.70
CA PRO A 133 9.51 18.82 -0.92
C PRO A 133 10.34 17.55 -0.91
N ASP A 134 10.04 16.61 -0.01
CA ASP A 134 10.77 15.34 0.14
C ASP A 134 10.61 14.41 -1.06
N ASP A 135 9.55 14.58 -1.87
CA ASP A 135 9.29 13.75 -3.04
C ASP A 135 9.90 14.30 -4.34
N ARG A 136 10.42 15.52 -4.33
CA ARG A 136 10.91 16.19 -5.55
C ARG A 136 12.06 15.43 -6.22
N LYS A 137 13.03 14.99 -5.43
CA LYS A 137 14.17 14.22 -5.94
C LYS A 137 13.72 12.89 -6.56
N LEU A 138 12.80 12.21 -5.89
CA LEU A 138 12.24 10.96 -6.37
C LEU A 138 11.49 11.17 -7.70
N LEU A 139 10.69 12.23 -7.81
CA LEU A 139 9.98 12.58 -9.03
C LEU A 139 10.94 12.86 -10.20
N GLN A 140 12.02 13.58 -9.94
CA GLN A 140 13.05 13.83 -10.95
C GLN A 140 13.73 12.55 -11.42
N THR A 141 14.11 11.69 -10.48
CA THR A 141 14.73 10.40 -10.79
C THR A 141 13.78 9.52 -11.61
N TYR A 142 12.53 9.43 -11.19
CA TYR A 142 11.52 8.64 -11.91
C TYR A 142 11.35 9.13 -13.35
N ALA A 143 11.24 10.43 -13.56
CA ALA A 143 11.08 11.02 -14.89
C ALA A 143 12.29 10.74 -15.81
N GLN A 144 13.50 10.63 -15.25
CA GLN A 144 14.70 10.26 -16.01
C GLN A 144 14.66 8.81 -16.52
N TYR A 145 14.20 7.87 -15.66
CA TYR A 145 14.06 6.47 -16.03
C TYR A 145 12.81 6.18 -16.88
N PHE A 146 11.77 6.99 -16.71
CA PHE A 146 10.48 6.83 -17.38
C PHE A 146 10.08 8.16 -18.07
N PRO A 147 10.64 8.47 -19.25
CA PRO A 147 10.39 9.75 -19.93
C PRO A 147 8.92 9.98 -20.30
N GLY A 148 8.12 8.91 -20.42
CA GLY A 148 6.67 9.03 -20.61
C GLY A 148 5.89 9.61 -19.44
N PHE A 149 6.54 9.84 -18.29
CA PHE A 149 5.86 10.34 -17.08
C PHE A 149 5.27 11.75 -17.28
N GLU A 150 5.98 12.64 -18.00
CA GLU A 150 5.45 13.99 -18.29
C GLU A 150 4.16 13.92 -19.11
N THR A 151 4.09 13.00 -20.07
CA THR A 151 2.87 12.75 -20.84
C THR A 151 1.75 12.24 -19.95
N ALA A 152 2.05 11.34 -19.00
CA ALA A 152 1.09 10.82 -18.03
C ALA A 152 0.55 11.94 -17.14
N VAL A 153 1.42 12.86 -16.67
CA VAL A 153 1.02 14.05 -15.89
C VAL A 153 0.05 14.93 -16.68
N ALA A 154 0.39 15.23 -17.93
CA ALA A 154 -0.45 16.06 -18.80
C ALA A 154 -1.80 15.39 -19.07
N LYS A 155 -1.79 14.10 -19.37
CA LYS A 155 -3.01 13.31 -19.62
C LYS A 155 -3.93 13.25 -18.40
N ALA A 156 -3.36 13.19 -17.20
CA ALA A 156 -4.10 13.21 -15.96
C ALA A 156 -4.63 14.61 -15.58
N GLY A 157 -4.24 15.65 -16.31
CA GLY A 157 -4.66 17.03 -16.04
C GLY A 157 -4.13 17.58 -14.73
N LEU A 158 -3.00 17.07 -14.24
CA LEU A 158 -2.46 17.45 -12.94
C LEU A 158 -1.70 18.77 -13.00
N LYS A 159 -1.90 19.59 -11.95
CA LYS A 159 -1.08 20.78 -11.67
C LYS A 159 -0.43 20.58 -10.33
N ARG A 160 0.82 21.03 -10.17
CA ARG A 160 1.50 21.02 -8.89
C ARG A 160 0.73 21.86 -7.87
N SER A 161 0.51 21.32 -6.69
CA SER A 161 0.05 22.09 -5.54
C SER A 161 1.10 23.14 -5.17
N ARG A 162 0.65 24.34 -4.91
CA ARG A 162 1.55 25.43 -4.49
C ARG A 162 1.79 25.43 -2.98
#